data_cb5a6bf100e97723be097f02d1288ed2
#
_entry.id   cb5a6bf100e97723be097f02d1288ed2
#
_cell.length_a   1.000
_cell.length_b   1.000
_cell.length_c   1.000
_cell.angle_alpha   90.00
_cell.angle_beta   90.00
_cell.angle_gamma   90.00
#
_symmetry.space_group_name_H-M   'P 1'
#
loop_
_entity.id
_entity.type
_entity.pdbx_description
1 polymer ?
#
loop_
_entity_poly.entity_id
_entity_poly.type
_entity_poly.pdbx_seq_one_letter_code
_entity_poly.pdbx_strand_id
1 'polypeptide(L)'
;LVLIERGGSPRPIDDYITDAPNGLNWVKIGDAPEQGRYITKTVEKIKPEGLSKTRQVQPGDLILSNSMSFGKPYIMGINGCIHDGWLLIRDTQSRFDLKFLCHMLGTEQMLNQYRMFAAGSTVNNLNKELVGNTTVSLPSIEEQRVIGDYLENIDHLITLHQRKLFE
;
A
#
# COMPACT_ATOMS: atom_id res chain seq x y z
N LEU A 1 -15.51 6.42 4.27
CA LEU A 1 -15.61 5.52 3.11
C LEU A 1 -14.67 4.32 3.23
N VAL A 2 -13.49 4.49 3.80
CA VAL A 2 -12.47 3.46 3.98
C VAL A 2 -11.95 3.44 5.40
N LEU A 3 -11.49 2.28 5.88
CA LEU A 3 -10.70 2.15 7.08
C LEU A 3 -9.24 2.49 6.76
N ILE A 4 -8.62 3.38 7.54
CA ILE A 4 -7.22 3.74 7.42
C ILE A 4 -6.52 3.47 8.74
N GLU A 5 -5.48 2.65 8.71
CA GLU A 5 -4.70 2.30 9.89
C GLU A 5 -3.20 2.35 9.60
N ARG A 6 -2.42 2.83 10.54
CA ARG A 6 -0.96 2.79 10.43
C ARG A 6 -0.44 1.39 10.75
N GLY A 7 0.55 0.95 10.00
CA GLY A 7 1.36 -0.21 10.34
C GLY A 7 2.12 0.00 11.64
N GLY A 8 2.82 -1.01 12.10
CA GLY A 8 3.58 -0.96 13.33
C GLY A 8 4.79 -1.88 13.26
N SER A 9 5.81 -1.58 14.06
CA SER A 9 7.02 -2.39 14.15
C SER A 9 7.23 -2.85 15.58
N PRO A 10 7.29 -4.18 15.84
CA PRO A 10 7.68 -4.69 17.15
C PRO A 10 9.09 -4.21 17.49
N ARG A 11 9.32 -3.94 18.76
CA ARG A 11 10.63 -3.43 19.23
C ARG A 11 11.14 -4.19 20.44
N PRO A 12 12.45 -4.48 20.50
CA PRO A 12 13.42 -4.33 19.41
C PRO A 12 13.11 -5.32 18.26
N ILE A 13 13.27 -4.90 17.01
CA ILE A 13 12.83 -5.69 15.85
C ILE A 13 13.62 -7.00 15.71
N ASP A 14 14.91 -6.98 16.05
CA ASP A 14 15.80 -8.15 15.95
C ASP A 14 15.32 -9.33 16.79
N ASP A 15 14.62 -9.09 17.89
CA ASP A 15 14.04 -10.14 18.74
C ASP A 15 12.86 -10.86 18.05
N TYR A 16 12.27 -10.21 17.03
CA TYR A 16 11.09 -10.71 16.34
C TYR A 16 11.37 -11.28 14.94
N ILE A 17 12.50 -10.95 14.32
CA ILE A 17 12.88 -11.54 13.04
C ILE A 17 13.05 -13.04 13.17
N THR A 18 12.58 -13.80 12.19
CA THR A 18 12.61 -15.27 12.21
C THR A 18 12.59 -15.86 10.81
N ASP A 19 13.28 -17.01 10.66
CA ASP A 19 13.21 -17.85 9.48
C ASP A 19 12.26 -19.06 9.69
N ALA A 20 11.60 -19.12 10.85
CA ALA A 20 10.72 -20.24 11.19
C ALA A 20 9.57 -20.38 10.17
N PRO A 21 9.13 -21.62 9.87
CA PRO A 21 8.06 -21.86 8.88
C PRO A 21 6.74 -21.16 9.22
N ASN A 22 6.44 -20.98 10.51
CA ASN A 22 5.25 -20.28 11.00
C ASN A 22 5.43 -18.76 11.11
N GLY A 23 6.58 -18.22 10.68
CA GLY A 23 6.81 -16.79 10.64
C GLY A 23 5.82 -16.06 9.72
N LEU A 24 5.42 -14.86 10.12
CA LEU A 24 4.51 -13.98 9.36
C LEU A 24 5.32 -13.11 8.41
N ASN A 25 4.88 -12.99 7.16
CA ASN A 25 5.53 -12.10 6.19
C ASN A 25 5.59 -10.67 6.75
N TRP A 26 6.80 -10.11 6.78
CA TRP A 26 7.07 -8.76 7.29
C TRP A 26 7.27 -7.79 6.12
N VAL A 27 6.27 -6.97 5.86
CA VAL A 27 6.21 -6.09 4.69
C VAL A 27 6.89 -4.76 5.01
N LYS A 28 8.08 -4.56 4.47
CA LYS A 28 8.86 -3.31 4.56
C LYS A 28 8.73 -2.51 3.26
N ILE A 29 9.13 -1.25 3.27
CA ILE A 29 9.13 -0.39 2.07
C ILE A 29 9.98 -1.01 0.94
N GLY A 30 11.10 -1.64 1.29
CA GLY A 30 11.97 -2.31 0.32
C GLY A 30 11.39 -3.56 -0.36
N ASP A 31 10.28 -4.11 0.14
CA ASP A 31 9.59 -5.24 -0.50
C ASP A 31 8.64 -4.78 -1.63
N ALA A 32 8.39 -3.48 -1.73
CA ALA A 32 7.57 -2.92 -2.82
C ALA A 32 8.30 -3.09 -4.16
N PRO A 33 7.61 -3.59 -5.19
CA PRO A 33 8.22 -3.78 -6.50
C PRO A 33 8.54 -2.43 -7.14
N GLU A 34 9.64 -2.36 -7.89
CA GLU A 34 9.98 -1.19 -8.70
C GLU A 34 8.96 -0.99 -9.83
N GLN A 35 8.44 -2.09 -10.34
CA GLN A 35 7.43 -2.13 -11.41
C GLN A 35 6.23 -2.96 -10.97
N GLY A 36 5.05 -2.50 -11.37
CA GLY A 36 3.79 -3.12 -10.96
C GLY A 36 3.30 -2.60 -9.61
N ARG A 37 2.17 -3.13 -9.18
CA ARG A 37 1.41 -2.63 -8.02
C ARG A 37 1.11 -3.69 -6.96
N TYR A 38 1.62 -4.91 -7.13
CA TYR A 38 1.32 -6.02 -6.24
C TYR A 38 2.54 -6.42 -5.42
N ILE A 39 2.38 -6.47 -4.11
CA ILE A 39 3.39 -7.05 -3.22
C ILE A 39 3.08 -8.52 -3.04
N THR A 40 3.93 -9.37 -3.60
CA THR A 40 3.71 -10.82 -3.67
C THR A 40 4.72 -11.65 -2.87
N LYS A 41 5.74 -10.97 -2.30
CA LYS A 41 6.78 -11.61 -1.48
C LYS A 41 7.38 -10.60 -0.52
N THR A 42 7.98 -11.08 0.55
CA THR A 42 8.79 -10.31 1.49
C THR A 42 10.14 -10.98 1.68
N VAL A 43 11.15 -10.19 2.04
CA VAL A 43 12.49 -10.71 2.36
C VAL A 43 12.51 -11.32 3.76
N GLU A 44 11.81 -10.70 4.71
CA GLU A 44 11.85 -11.09 6.11
C GLU A 44 10.48 -11.56 6.62
N LYS A 45 10.55 -12.30 7.71
CA LYS A 45 9.38 -12.72 8.50
C LYS A 45 9.56 -12.31 9.96
N ILE A 46 8.46 -12.14 10.67
CA ILE A 46 8.44 -11.94 12.11
C ILE A 46 7.74 -13.09 12.82
N LYS A 47 8.12 -13.30 14.08
CA LYS A 47 7.45 -14.26 14.95
C LYS A 47 5.99 -13.88 15.16
N PRO A 48 5.06 -14.86 15.28
CA PRO A 48 3.65 -14.60 15.54
C PRO A 48 3.36 -13.71 16.75
N GLU A 49 4.21 -13.75 17.78
CA GLU A 49 4.12 -12.92 18.99
C GLU A 49 4.23 -11.41 18.69
N GLY A 50 4.85 -11.05 17.57
CA GLY A 50 4.93 -9.67 17.10
C GLY A 50 3.63 -9.12 16.51
N LEU A 51 2.65 -9.98 16.20
CA LEU A 51 1.42 -9.59 15.49
C LEU A 51 0.66 -8.45 16.17
N SER A 52 0.55 -8.48 17.48
CA SER A 52 -0.17 -7.45 18.26
C SER A 52 0.45 -6.06 18.17
N LYS A 53 1.72 -5.96 17.74
CA LYS A 53 2.48 -4.72 17.63
C LYS A 53 2.56 -4.20 16.18
N THR A 54 1.92 -4.89 15.25
CA THR A 54 1.89 -4.57 13.83
C THR A 54 0.46 -4.34 13.35
N ARG A 55 0.29 -4.29 12.03
CA ARG A 55 -1.03 -4.32 11.39
C ARG A 55 -1.07 -5.47 10.39
N GLN A 56 -1.99 -6.41 10.60
CA GLN A 56 -2.18 -7.54 9.70
C GLN A 56 -2.85 -7.10 8.40
N VAL A 57 -2.37 -7.64 7.29
CA VAL A 57 -2.91 -7.44 5.94
C VAL A 57 -3.12 -8.77 5.25
N GLN A 58 -4.03 -8.77 4.28
CA GLN A 58 -4.41 -9.93 3.48
C GLN A 58 -4.45 -9.58 1.99
N PRO A 59 -4.47 -10.57 1.09
CA PRO A 59 -4.65 -10.32 -0.33
C PRO A 59 -5.89 -9.44 -0.60
N GLY A 60 -5.70 -8.42 -1.44
CA GLY A 60 -6.74 -7.44 -1.74
C GLY A 60 -6.75 -6.20 -0.84
N ASP A 61 -6.00 -6.18 0.26
CA ASP A 61 -5.78 -4.94 1.00
C ASP A 61 -4.89 -4.00 0.19
N LEU A 62 -5.15 -2.71 0.32
CA LEU A 62 -4.33 -1.67 -0.27
C LEU A 62 -3.45 -1.05 0.82
N ILE A 63 -2.18 -0.84 0.51
CA ILE A 63 -1.25 -0.15 1.41
C ILE A 63 -0.65 1.05 0.71
N LEU A 64 -0.42 2.11 1.47
CA LEU A 64 0.11 3.39 0.99
C LEU A 64 1.39 3.72 1.76
N SER A 65 2.48 4.05 1.07
CA SER A 65 3.71 4.46 1.74
C SER A 65 3.53 5.81 2.44
N ASN A 66 3.94 5.89 3.70
CA ASN A 66 3.77 7.09 4.53
C ASN A 66 5.06 7.88 4.76
N SER A 67 6.21 7.31 4.40
CA SER A 67 7.54 7.90 4.60
C SER A 67 8.42 7.71 3.38
N MET A 68 9.54 8.43 3.29
CA MET A 68 10.50 8.41 2.17
C MET A 68 9.82 8.78 0.83
N SER A 69 9.41 7.80 0.04
CA SER A 69 8.61 8.01 -1.19
C SER A 69 7.12 7.97 -0.86
N PHE A 70 6.63 8.87 -0.01
CA PHE A 70 5.25 8.82 0.45
C PHE A 70 4.22 8.91 -0.68
N GLY A 71 3.05 8.32 -0.44
CA GLY A 71 1.93 8.39 -1.37
C GLY A 71 2.00 7.37 -2.52
N LYS A 72 2.86 6.35 -2.43
CA LYS A 72 2.86 5.23 -3.39
C LYS A 72 1.93 4.12 -2.91
N PRO A 73 0.88 3.80 -3.67
CA PRO A 73 -0.06 2.74 -3.34
C PRO A 73 0.38 1.40 -3.92
N TYR A 74 0.09 0.32 -3.17
CA TYR A 74 0.29 -1.07 -3.59
C TYR A 74 -0.86 -1.94 -3.12
N ILE A 75 -1.11 -3.03 -3.82
CA ILE A 75 -2.10 -4.05 -3.47
C ILE A 75 -1.37 -5.24 -2.87
N MET A 76 -1.85 -5.74 -1.75
CA MET A 76 -1.32 -6.95 -1.16
C MET A 76 -1.75 -8.19 -1.95
N GLY A 77 -0.80 -9.00 -2.37
CA GLY A 77 -1.01 -10.30 -3.00
C GLY A 77 -0.80 -11.47 -2.04
N ILE A 78 -0.34 -11.20 -0.82
CA ILE A 78 -0.04 -12.20 0.23
C ILE A 78 -0.57 -11.75 1.59
N ASN A 79 -0.74 -12.70 2.49
CA ASN A 79 -0.95 -12.41 3.91
C ASN A 79 0.36 -11.93 4.56
N GLY A 80 0.27 -11.00 5.47
CA GLY A 80 1.44 -10.49 6.19
C GLY A 80 1.11 -9.46 7.24
N CYS A 81 2.14 -8.80 7.72
CA CYS A 81 2.07 -7.69 8.67
C CYS A 81 2.88 -6.52 8.11
N ILE A 82 2.34 -5.31 8.20
CA ILE A 82 2.98 -4.13 7.64
C ILE A 82 3.76 -3.33 8.69
N HIS A 83 4.96 -2.94 8.28
CA HIS A 83 5.85 -2.02 8.96
C HIS A 83 5.21 -0.64 9.16
N ASP A 84 5.68 0.14 10.12
CA ASP A 84 5.18 1.49 10.43
C ASP A 84 5.40 2.55 9.33
N GLY A 85 6.12 2.21 8.28
CA GLY A 85 6.24 2.98 7.03
C GLY A 85 5.03 2.88 6.10
N TRP A 86 4.01 2.10 6.45
CA TRP A 86 2.80 1.88 5.65
C TRP A 86 1.53 2.36 6.35
N LEU A 87 0.56 2.78 5.55
CA LEU A 87 -0.84 2.90 5.93
C LEU A 87 -1.63 1.80 5.23
N LEU A 88 -2.42 1.02 5.98
CA LEU A 88 -3.44 0.14 5.43
C LEU A 88 -4.64 1.00 5.02
N ILE A 89 -5.17 0.76 3.84
CA ILE A 89 -6.42 1.33 3.34
C ILE A 89 -7.32 0.18 2.94
N ARG A 90 -8.42 -0.01 3.66
CA ARG A 90 -9.37 -1.09 3.42
C ARG A 90 -10.75 -0.52 3.16
N ASP A 91 -11.31 -0.84 1.99
CA ASP A 91 -12.69 -0.53 1.67
C ASP A 91 -13.62 -1.51 2.39
N THR A 92 -14.27 -1.03 3.46
CA THR A 92 -15.21 -1.83 4.25
C THR A 92 -16.64 -1.75 3.73
N GLN A 93 -16.90 -0.94 2.71
CA GLN A 93 -18.25 -0.67 2.18
C GLN A 93 -18.42 -1.03 0.71
N SER A 94 -17.40 -1.62 0.10
CA SER A 94 -17.39 -1.99 -1.34
C SER A 94 -17.75 -0.81 -2.25
N ARG A 95 -17.22 0.37 -1.94
CA ARG A 95 -17.44 1.61 -2.69
C ARG A 95 -16.44 1.80 -3.82
N PHE A 96 -15.34 1.04 -3.79
CA PHE A 96 -14.25 1.19 -4.73
C PHE A 96 -13.96 -0.12 -5.45
N ASP A 97 -13.65 0.00 -6.73
CA ASP A 97 -12.85 -1.00 -7.40
C ASP A 97 -11.40 -0.90 -6.91
N LEU A 98 -10.77 -2.01 -6.54
CA LEU A 98 -9.45 -2.04 -5.94
C LEU A 98 -8.35 -1.50 -6.87
N LYS A 99 -8.40 -1.86 -8.15
CA LYS A 99 -7.44 -1.42 -9.16
C LYS A 99 -7.58 0.09 -9.39
N PHE A 100 -8.81 0.54 -9.56
CA PHE A 100 -9.12 1.96 -9.69
C PHE A 100 -8.62 2.75 -8.47
N LEU A 101 -8.92 2.29 -7.25
CA LEU A 101 -8.50 2.96 -6.03
C LEU A 101 -6.98 3.03 -5.93
N CYS A 102 -6.27 1.94 -6.26
CA CYS A 102 -4.82 1.90 -6.26
C CYS A 102 -4.23 2.94 -7.23
N HIS A 103 -4.73 3.01 -8.46
CA HIS A 103 -4.28 4.01 -9.44
C HIS A 103 -4.60 5.43 -8.99
N MET A 104 -5.83 5.67 -8.52
CA MET A 104 -6.29 6.99 -8.10
C MET A 104 -5.44 7.56 -6.96
N LEU A 105 -5.14 6.76 -5.93
CA LEU A 105 -4.36 7.21 -4.77
C LEU A 105 -2.92 7.60 -5.13
N GLY A 106 -2.37 7.07 -6.23
CA GLY A 106 -1.04 7.41 -6.74
C GLY A 106 -1.03 8.53 -7.77
N THR A 107 -2.16 9.18 -8.06
CA THR A 107 -2.21 10.29 -9.03
C THR A 107 -1.52 11.53 -8.49
N GLU A 108 -1.02 12.39 -9.39
CA GLU A 108 -0.42 13.67 -9.02
C GLU A 108 -1.43 14.59 -8.29
N GLN A 109 -2.72 14.48 -8.62
CA GLN A 109 -3.78 15.19 -7.92
C GLN A 109 -3.85 14.79 -6.44
N MET A 110 -3.76 13.50 -6.14
CA MET A 110 -3.74 12.99 -4.76
C MET A 110 -2.45 13.36 -4.05
N LEU A 111 -1.29 13.21 -4.72
CA LEU A 111 0.01 13.60 -4.17
C LEU A 111 0.06 15.09 -3.79
N ASN A 112 -0.56 15.96 -4.60
CA ASN A 112 -0.65 17.38 -4.31
C ASN A 112 -1.50 17.65 -3.07
N GLN A 113 -2.61 16.95 -2.86
CA GLN A 113 -3.40 17.02 -1.64
C GLN A 113 -2.56 16.58 -0.42
N TYR A 114 -1.84 15.46 -0.53
CA TYR A 114 -0.97 14.98 0.54
C TYR A 114 0.11 16.03 0.90
N ARG A 115 0.76 16.63 -0.09
CA ARG A 115 1.77 17.67 0.11
C ARG A 115 1.18 18.91 0.77
N MET A 116 0.00 19.35 0.34
CA MET A 116 -0.70 20.52 0.94
C MET A 116 -1.01 20.30 2.42
N PHE A 117 -1.56 19.13 2.77
CA PHE A 117 -1.88 18.80 4.15
C PHE A 117 -0.61 18.60 5.01
N ALA A 118 0.43 17.98 4.43
CA ALA A 118 1.70 17.80 5.13
C ALA A 118 2.42 19.12 5.39
N ALA A 119 2.36 20.09 4.48
CA ALA A 119 2.97 21.43 4.65
C ALA A 119 2.36 22.23 5.80
N GLY A 120 1.10 21.99 6.15
CA GLY A 120 0.42 22.59 7.30
C GLY A 120 0.66 21.87 8.64
N SER A 121 1.40 20.77 8.64
CA SER A 121 1.66 19.94 9.82
C SER A 121 3.14 19.95 10.22
N THR A 122 3.41 19.72 11.49
CA THR A 122 4.79 19.53 12.00
C THR A 122 5.40 18.17 11.64
N VAL A 123 4.65 17.32 10.92
CA VAL A 123 5.02 15.94 10.61
C VAL A 123 5.26 15.81 9.11
N ASN A 124 6.49 15.47 8.73
CA ASN A 124 6.89 15.27 7.33
C ASN A 124 6.42 13.92 6.72
N ASN A 125 5.56 13.18 7.43
CA ASN A 125 5.07 11.88 7.00
C ASN A 125 3.56 11.90 6.81
N LEU A 126 3.04 11.12 5.87
CA LEU A 126 1.61 10.88 5.76
C LEU A 126 1.11 10.15 7.01
N ASN A 127 -0.06 10.54 7.48
CA ASN A 127 -0.77 9.84 8.54
C ASN A 127 -2.23 9.59 8.13
N LYS A 128 -2.94 8.80 8.93
CA LYS A 128 -4.32 8.42 8.64
C LYS A 128 -5.27 9.62 8.51
N GLU A 129 -5.01 10.69 9.27
CA GLU A 129 -5.86 11.89 9.28
C GLU A 129 -5.66 12.71 8.00
N LEU A 130 -4.41 12.88 7.56
CA LEU A 130 -4.08 13.57 6.31
C LEU A 130 -4.70 12.85 5.10
N VAL A 131 -4.54 11.52 5.04
CA VAL A 131 -5.13 10.71 3.95
C VAL A 131 -6.65 10.70 4.04
N GLY A 132 -7.21 10.59 5.24
CA GLY A 132 -8.65 10.58 5.46
C GLY A 132 -9.37 11.90 5.10
N ASN A 133 -8.65 13.02 5.13
CA ASN A 133 -9.17 14.33 4.76
C ASN A 133 -9.08 14.64 3.26
N THR A 134 -8.47 13.75 2.46
CA THR A 134 -8.41 13.98 1.01
C THR A 134 -9.78 13.88 0.39
N THR A 135 -10.02 14.72 -0.60
CA THR A 135 -11.26 14.72 -1.38
C THR A 135 -11.05 13.93 -2.66
N VAL A 136 -11.95 12.98 -2.91
CA VAL A 136 -11.94 12.17 -4.13
C VAL A 136 -13.25 12.35 -4.89
N SER A 137 -13.13 12.44 -6.21
CA SER A 137 -14.28 12.39 -7.11
C SER A 137 -14.38 10.98 -7.67
N LEU A 138 -15.54 10.36 -7.53
CA LEU A 138 -15.73 8.95 -7.87
C LEU A 138 -16.75 8.82 -9.02
N PRO A 139 -16.40 8.11 -10.08
CA PRO A 139 -17.39 7.63 -11.04
C PRO A 139 -18.22 6.48 -10.44
N SER A 140 -19.19 5.97 -11.20
CA SER A 140 -19.92 4.77 -10.79
C SER A 140 -18.99 3.57 -10.61
N ILE A 141 -19.41 2.59 -9.83
CA ILE A 141 -18.56 1.40 -9.56
C ILE A 141 -18.26 0.62 -10.86
N GLU A 142 -19.19 0.63 -11.81
CA GLU A 142 -19.02 0.03 -13.13
C GLU A 142 -17.94 0.75 -13.93
N GLU A 143 -17.96 2.08 -13.94
CA GLU A 143 -16.92 2.89 -14.58
C GLU A 143 -15.56 2.73 -13.90
N GLN A 144 -15.54 2.66 -12.56
CA GLN A 144 -14.29 2.38 -11.82
C GLN A 144 -13.66 1.06 -12.27
N ARG A 145 -14.45 -0.01 -12.44
CA ARG A 145 -13.98 -1.30 -12.92
C ARG A 145 -13.37 -1.20 -14.32
N VAL A 146 -14.07 -0.56 -15.23
CA VAL A 146 -13.58 -0.37 -16.61
C VAL A 146 -12.27 0.42 -16.63
N ILE A 147 -12.20 1.51 -15.87
CA ILE A 147 -11.00 2.34 -15.78
C ILE A 147 -9.85 1.56 -15.12
N GLY A 148 -10.12 0.87 -14.01
CA GLY A 148 -9.14 0.07 -13.26
C GLY A 148 -8.55 -1.04 -14.12
N ASP A 149 -9.38 -1.80 -14.83
CA ASP A 149 -8.94 -2.86 -15.74
C ASP A 149 -8.10 -2.30 -16.91
N TYR A 150 -8.51 -1.19 -17.47
CA TYR A 150 -7.77 -0.53 -18.56
C TYR A 150 -6.38 -0.08 -18.10
N LEU A 151 -6.29 0.58 -16.95
CA LEU A 151 -5.01 1.04 -16.40
C LEU A 151 -4.10 -0.11 -16.01
N GLU A 152 -4.64 -1.19 -15.45
CA GLU A 152 -3.86 -2.39 -15.13
C GLU A 152 -3.30 -3.05 -16.39
N ASN A 153 -4.07 -3.11 -17.46
CA ASN A 153 -3.59 -3.62 -18.74
C ASN A 153 -2.44 -2.77 -19.31
N ILE A 154 -2.50 -1.45 -19.16
CA ILE A 154 -1.40 -0.55 -19.57
C ILE A 154 -0.16 -0.82 -18.73
N ASP A 155 -0.27 -0.92 -17.41
CA ASP A 155 0.86 -1.25 -16.52
C ASP A 155 1.50 -2.59 -16.91
N HIS A 156 0.69 -3.58 -17.25
CA HIS A 156 1.16 -4.88 -17.71
C HIS A 156 1.95 -4.78 -19.03
N LEU A 157 1.43 -4.04 -20.00
CA LEU A 157 2.12 -3.81 -21.30
C LEU A 157 3.43 -3.06 -21.10
N ILE A 158 3.48 -2.06 -20.25
CA ILE A 158 4.71 -1.34 -19.90
C ILE A 158 5.75 -2.30 -19.32
N THR A 159 5.32 -3.13 -18.36
CA THR A 159 6.20 -4.11 -17.71
C THR A 159 6.76 -5.13 -18.71
N LEU A 160 5.94 -5.64 -19.61
CA LEU A 160 6.37 -6.56 -20.67
C LEU A 160 7.34 -5.91 -21.65
N HIS A 161 7.10 -4.66 -22.02
CA HIS A 161 7.98 -3.91 -22.92
C HIS A 161 9.36 -3.68 -22.28
N GLN A 162 9.37 -3.27 -21.02
CA GLN A 162 10.62 -3.04 -20.29
C GLN A 162 11.46 -4.32 -20.15
N ARG A 163 10.84 -5.48 -19.87
CA ARG A 163 11.56 -6.77 -19.82
C ARG A 163 12.26 -7.08 -21.14
N LYS A 164 11.60 -6.85 -22.28
CA LYS A 164 12.19 -7.08 -23.61
C LYS A 164 13.36 -6.17 -23.96
N LEU A 165 13.50 -5.03 -23.29
CA LEU A 165 14.61 -4.10 -23.52
C LEU A 165 15.90 -4.52 -22.78
N PHE A 166 15.79 -5.42 -21.80
CA PHE A 166 16.91 -5.89 -20.98
C PHE A 166 17.30 -7.37 -21.26
N GLU A 167 16.61 -8.05 -22.18
CA GLU A 167 17.00 -9.33 -22.76
C GLU A 167 17.83 -9.12 -24.05
#